data_a820fa6e3b29a5fa0d8aacb1e630ca09
#
_entry.id   a820fa6e3b29a5fa0d8aacb1e630ca09
#
_cell.length_a   1.000
_cell.length_b   1.000
_cell.length_c   1.000
_cell.angle_alpha   90.00
_cell.angle_beta   90.00
_cell.angle_gamma   90.00
#
_symmetry.space_group_name_H-M   'P 1'
#
loop_
_entity.id
_entity.type
_entity.pdbx_description
1 polymer ?
#
loop_
_entity_poly.entity_id
_entity_poly.type
_entity_poly.pdbx_seq_one_letter_code
_entity_poly.pdbx_strand_id
1 'polypeptide(L)'
;MLRILFPLIFLYGTFSTTLHAQIDPNTLHKQVRSLDADQKEKLLAYLRFLGADIDQEIVQLYREIPENQQARADQYIRFLNQDPALLPRTSVTWDRDTIMFGAMEEGRVLLDSFTVHNTGSAPYIVHDIRTACDCTLLQKPEFPVLPGESLTLRVEFKSKGKAGETEAGIVLFDNSSPNARNILYLIGTITPRRR
;
A
#
# COMPACT_ATOMS: atom_id res chain seq x y z
N MET A 1 -39.24 59.43 -1.89
CA MET A 1 -39.19 58.01 -2.35
C MET A 1 -37.78 57.70 -2.79
N LEU A 2 -37.00 57.17 -1.91
CA LEU A 2 -35.58 56.85 -2.16
C LEU A 2 -35.43 55.35 -2.35
N ARG A 3 -35.12 54.90 -3.58
CA ARG A 3 -34.84 53.49 -3.90
C ARG A 3 -33.37 53.23 -3.63
N ILE A 4 -33.08 52.48 -2.58
CA ILE A 4 -31.75 51.97 -2.29
C ILE A 4 -31.59 50.69 -3.08
N LEU A 5 -30.73 50.73 -4.11
CA LEU A 5 -30.24 49.55 -4.83
C LEU A 5 -29.11 48.91 -4.00
N PHE A 6 -29.34 47.70 -3.50
CA PHE A 6 -28.28 46.84 -2.97
C PHE A 6 -27.58 46.12 -4.13
N PRO A 7 -26.28 46.21 -4.26
CA PRO A 7 -25.56 45.32 -5.18
C PRO A 7 -25.40 43.94 -4.55
N LEU A 8 -25.93 42.94 -5.23
CA LEU A 8 -25.64 41.51 -4.98
C LEU A 8 -24.16 41.27 -5.27
N ILE A 9 -23.35 41.21 -4.22
CA ILE A 9 -21.99 40.69 -4.32
C ILE A 9 -22.09 39.15 -4.37
N PHE A 10 -21.92 38.61 -5.56
CA PHE A 10 -21.65 37.21 -5.77
C PHE A 10 -20.27 36.90 -5.21
N LEU A 11 -20.22 36.41 -3.99
CA LEU A 11 -19.03 35.77 -3.43
C LEU A 11 -18.87 34.37 -4.09
N TYR A 12 -18.21 34.35 -5.24
CA TYR A 12 -17.56 33.13 -5.70
C TYR A 12 -16.36 32.88 -4.78
N GLY A 13 -16.63 32.20 -3.69
CA GLY A 13 -15.59 31.62 -2.86
C GLY A 13 -14.97 30.45 -3.61
N THR A 14 -13.87 30.67 -4.29
CA THR A 14 -12.95 29.63 -4.73
C THR A 14 -12.34 28.98 -3.49
N PHE A 15 -13.01 27.97 -2.94
CA PHE A 15 -12.38 27.03 -2.03
C PHE A 15 -11.47 26.11 -2.86
N SER A 16 -10.27 26.60 -3.14
CA SER A 16 -9.16 25.78 -3.63
C SER A 16 -7.88 26.26 -2.96
N THR A 17 -7.85 26.07 -1.65
CA THR A 17 -6.57 26.02 -0.94
C THR A 17 -6.37 24.58 -0.51
N THR A 18 -5.82 23.78 -1.40
CA THR A 18 -5.01 22.65 -1.01
C THR A 18 -3.95 23.19 -0.06
N LEU A 19 -4.17 22.94 1.23
CA LEU A 19 -3.22 23.25 2.28
C LEU A 19 -2.04 22.26 2.12
N HIS A 20 -1.18 22.54 1.13
CA HIS A 20 0.15 21.96 1.05
C HIS A 20 0.92 22.63 2.18
N ALA A 21 0.88 22.04 3.35
CA ALA A 21 1.82 22.39 4.40
C ALA A 21 3.20 22.05 3.86
N GLN A 22 3.88 23.04 3.27
CA GLN A 22 5.30 22.93 2.96
C GLN A 22 5.99 22.58 4.28
N ILE A 23 6.56 21.38 4.34
CA ILE A 23 7.36 21.01 5.51
C ILE A 23 8.58 21.95 5.49
N ASP A 24 8.75 22.68 6.61
CA ASP A 24 9.95 23.47 6.83
C ASP A 24 11.19 22.55 6.69
N PRO A 25 12.18 22.91 5.87
CA PRO A 25 13.40 22.12 5.68
C PRO A 25 14.09 21.70 6.98
N ASN A 26 14.03 22.54 8.02
CA ASN A 26 14.59 22.21 9.34
C ASN A 26 13.80 21.09 10.04
N THR A 27 12.48 21.08 9.86
CA THR A 27 11.62 19.99 10.38
C THR A 27 11.90 18.69 9.66
N LEU A 28 12.06 18.70 8.33
CA LEU A 28 12.45 17.54 7.55
C LEU A 28 13.81 16.99 8.00
N HIS A 29 14.81 17.83 8.13
CA HIS A 29 16.13 17.44 8.64
C HIS A 29 16.06 16.77 10.00
N LYS A 30 15.28 17.31 10.93
CA LYS A 30 15.10 16.74 12.26
C LYS A 30 14.43 15.36 12.19
N GLN A 31 13.39 15.21 11.36
CA GLN A 31 12.68 13.95 11.19
C GLN A 31 13.57 12.87 10.57
N VAL A 32 14.37 13.20 9.55
CA VAL A 32 15.29 12.27 8.91
C VAL A 32 16.45 11.89 9.83
N ARG A 33 16.95 12.80 10.66
CA ARG A 33 18.00 12.50 11.63
C ARG A 33 17.53 11.55 12.74
N SER A 34 16.25 11.56 13.08
CA SER A 34 15.69 10.66 14.11
C SER A 34 15.50 9.23 13.63
N LEU A 35 15.58 8.97 12.32
CA LEU A 35 15.49 7.63 11.75
C LEU A 35 16.74 6.81 12.11
N ASP A 36 16.57 5.53 12.42
CA ASP A 36 17.66 4.57 12.54
C ASP A 36 18.23 4.17 11.16
N ALA A 37 19.26 3.31 11.14
CA ALA A 37 19.92 2.90 9.91
C ALA A 37 19.00 2.13 8.96
N ASP A 38 18.17 1.21 9.47
CA ASP A 38 17.22 0.42 8.68
C ASP A 38 16.12 1.32 8.09
N GLN A 39 15.60 2.24 8.89
CA GLN A 39 14.60 3.21 8.45
C GLN A 39 15.14 4.16 7.37
N LYS A 40 16.41 4.60 7.49
CA LYS A 40 17.06 5.42 6.47
C LYS A 40 17.24 4.66 5.16
N GLU A 41 17.61 3.38 5.22
CA GLU A 41 17.71 2.54 4.04
C GLU A 41 16.37 2.37 3.34
N LYS A 42 15.30 2.13 4.09
CA LYS A 42 13.93 2.05 3.57
C LYS A 42 13.48 3.38 2.96
N LEU A 43 13.76 4.50 3.61
CA LEU A 43 13.46 5.82 3.07
C LEU A 43 14.21 6.05 1.75
N LEU A 44 15.49 5.73 1.71
CA LEU A 44 16.31 5.86 0.51
C LEU A 44 15.76 5.00 -0.65
N ALA A 45 15.37 3.76 -0.38
CA ALA A 45 14.73 2.88 -1.36
C ALA A 45 13.41 3.46 -1.87
N TYR A 46 12.60 4.07 -1.00
CA TYR A 46 11.36 4.72 -1.37
C TYR A 46 11.57 5.97 -2.23
N LEU A 47 12.55 6.80 -1.90
CA LEU A 47 12.91 7.97 -2.71
C LEU A 47 13.38 7.57 -4.12
N ARG A 48 14.16 6.49 -4.24
CA ARG A 48 14.53 5.90 -5.53
C ARG A 48 13.32 5.43 -6.33
N PHE A 49 12.39 4.75 -5.67
CA PHE A 49 11.13 4.34 -6.29
C PHE A 49 10.32 5.54 -6.81
N LEU A 50 10.37 6.69 -6.12
CA LEU A 50 9.77 7.94 -6.58
C LEU A 50 10.55 8.65 -7.70
N GLY A 51 11.71 8.11 -8.12
CA GLY A 51 12.51 8.64 -9.22
C GLY A 51 13.63 9.60 -8.82
N ALA A 52 14.03 9.61 -7.54
CA ALA A 52 15.18 10.41 -7.09
C ALA A 52 16.52 9.78 -7.52
N ASP A 53 17.52 10.60 -7.81
CA ASP A 53 18.88 10.17 -8.16
C ASP A 53 19.65 9.69 -6.92
N ILE A 54 20.57 8.75 -7.13
CA ILE A 54 21.10 7.85 -6.06
C ILE A 54 22.27 8.43 -5.29
N ASP A 55 23.00 9.41 -5.83
CA ASP A 55 24.31 9.81 -5.32
C ASP A 55 24.30 10.97 -4.30
N GLN A 56 23.12 11.34 -3.78
CA GLN A 56 23.00 12.52 -2.92
C GLN A 56 22.45 12.16 -1.53
N GLU A 57 22.71 13.05 -0.57
CA GLU A 57 22.15 12.93 0.79
C GLU A 57 20.61 12.91 0.75
N ILE A 58 19.98 12.12 1.60
CA ILE A 58 18.49 11.89 1.62
C ILE A 58 17.70 13.20 1.55
N VAL A 59 18.14 14.23 2.27
CA VAL A 59 17.46 15.54 2.27
C VAL A 59 17.54 16.24 0.91
N GLN A 60 18.66 16.07 0.20
CA GLN A 60 18.83 16.63 -1.13
C GLN A 60 17.95 15.85 -2.14
N LEU A 61 17.95 14.52 -2.05
CA LEU A 61 17.10 13.66 -2.87
C LEU A 61 15.61 14.03 -2.73
N TYR A 62 15.16 14.30 -1.50
CA TYR A 62 13.79 14.75 -1.26
C TYR A 62 13.44 16.04 -2.03
N ARG A 63 14.36 17.00 -2.13
CA ARG A 63 14.14 18.25 -2.85
C ARG A 63 14.07 18.08 -4.37
N GLU A 64 14.64 17.00 -4.89
CA GLU A 64 14.65 16.66 -6.31
C GLU A 64 13.39 15.92 -6.75
N ILE A 65 12.59 15.44 -5.79
CA ILE A 65 11.31 14.79 -6.09
C ILE A 65 10.30 15.84 -6.56
N PRO A 66 9.51 15.56 -7.61
CA PRO A 66 8.44 16.42 -8.04
C PRO A 66 7.48 16.77 -6.90
N GLU A 67 7.03 18.02 -6.83
CA GLU A 67 6.21 18.56 -5.73
C GLU A 67 4.96 17.70 -5.44
N ASN A 68 4.33 17.16 -6.49
CA ASN A 68 3.18 16.26 -6.37
C ASN A 68 3.53 14.89 -5.71
N GLN A 69 4.79 14.54 -5.62
CA GLN A 69 5.27 13.31 -4.96
C GLN A 69 5.89 13.59 -3.58
N GLN A 70 6.26 14.82 -3.27
CA GLN A 70 6.81 15.18 -1.97
C GLN A 70 5.85 14.86 -0.82
N ALA A 71 4.54 15.08 -1.02
CA ALA A 71 3.52 14.71 -0.04
C ALA A 71 3.52 13.21 0.30
N ARG A 72 3.86 12.36 -0.65
CA ARG A 72 4.00 10.91 -0.45
C ARG A 72 5.25 10.58 0.38
N ALA A 73 6.37 11.22 0.05
CA ALA A 73 7.61 11.06 0.81
C ALA A 73 7.42 11.52 2.26
N ASP A 74 6.73 12.62 2.50
CA ASP A 74 6.39 13.11 3.84
C ASP A 74 5.55 12.12 4.64
N GLN A 75 4.55 11.53 4.03
CA GLN A 75 3.73 10.51 4.68
C GLN A 75 4.58 9.29 5.06
N TYR A 76 5.50 8.90 4.17
CA TYR A 76 6.40 7.78 4.43
C TYR A 76 7.41 8.08 5.55
N ILE A 77 7.99 9.29 5.58
CA ILE A 77 8.89 9.73 6.66
C ILE A 77 8.15 9.73 8.00
N ARG A 78 6.92 10.25 8.04
CA ARG A 78 6.08 10.22 9.25
C ARG A 78 5.79 8.79 9.69
N PHE A 79 5.49 7.90 8.73
CA PHE A 79 5.28 6.49 9.00
C PHE A 79 6.52 5.84 9.63
N LEU A 80 7.72 6.07 9.08
CA LEU A 80 8.97 5.52 9.61
C LEU A 80 9.28 6.01 11.04
N ASN A 81 8.81 7.20 11.42
CA ASN A 81 8.99 7.77 12.76
C ASN A 81 7.92 7.32 13.78
N GLN A 82 6.92 6.55 13.36
CA GLN A 82 5.86 6.06 14.26
C GLN A 82 6.23 4.70 14.85
N ASP A 83 5.87 4.50 16.14
CA ASP A 83 5.89 3.17 16.74
C ASP A 83 4.92 2.24 15.94
N PRO A 84 5.38 1.10 15.43
CA PRO A 84 4.52 0.15 14.71
C PRO A 84 3.27 -0.26 15.50
N ALA A 85 3.35 -0.30 16.83
CA ALA A 85 2.22 -0.61 17.70
C ALA A 85 1.16 0.51 17.76
N LEU A 86 1.54 1.73 17.40
CA LEU A 86 0.68 2.93 17.42
C LEU A 86 0.21 3.34 16.02
N LEU A 87 0.49 2.54 14.99
CA LEU A 87 0.08 2.85 13.63
C LEU A 87 -1.44 3.01 13.54
N PRO A 88 -1.93 4.10 12.94
CA PRO A 88 -3.35 4.32 12.79
C PRO A 88 -3.96 3.23 11.91
N ARG A 89 -5.17 2.83 12.24
CA ARG A 89 -5.94 1.91 11.39
C ARG A 89 -6.39 2.62 10.12
N THR A 90 -6.51 1.85 9.04
CA THR A 90 -7.04 2.33 7.78
C THR A 90 -8.15 1.42 7.27
N SER A 91 -8.89 1.85 6.26
CA SER A 91 -9.86 1.03 5.56
C SER A 91 -9.31 0.62 4.21
N VAL A 92 -9.56 -0.63 3.81
CA VAL A 92 -9.18 -1.11 2.49
C VAL A 92 -10.35 -1.84 1.83
N THR A 93 -10.36 -1.85 0.51
CA THR A 93 -11.24 -2.70 -0.30
C THR A 93 -10.39 -3.58 -1.19
N TRP A 94 -10.83 -4.80 -1.41
CA TRP A 94 -10.20 -5.76 -2.31
C TRP A 94 -11.03 -5.85 -3.59
N ASP A 95 -10.38 -6.03 -4.74
CA ASP A 95 -11.07 -6.35 -5.99
C ASP A 95 -11.82 -7.69 -5.87
N ARG A 96 -11.23 -8.62 -5.14
CA ARG A 96 -11.76 -9.93 -4.76
C ARG A 96 -11.02 -10.46 -3.54
N ASP A 97 -11.64 -11.30 -2.76
CA ASP A 97 -11.01 -12.05 -1.66
C ASP A 97 -10.70 -13.51 -2.05
N THR A 98 -11.23 -13.97 -3.19
CA THR A 98 -11.14 -15.35 -3.64
C THR A 98 -10.83 -15.43 -5.13
N ILE A 99 -9.82 -16.24 -5.49
CA ILE A 99 -9.52 -16.65 -6.85
C ILE A 99 -10.08 -18.04 -7.06
N MET A 100 -11.09 -18.17 -7.92
CA MET A 100 -11.64 -19.44 -8.36
C MET A 100 -10.86 -19.93 -9.59
N PHE A 101 -9.92 -20.87 -9.42
CA PHE A 101 -9.08 -21.32 -10.55
C PHE A 101 -9.69 -22.50 -11.35
N GLY A 102 -10.88 -22.98 -10.97
CA GLY A 102 -11.58 -24.06 -11.67
C GLY A 102 -10.84 -25.38 -11.58
N ALA A 103 -10.75 -26.12 -12.71
CA ALA A 103 -10.02 -27.37 -12.81
C ALA A 103 -8.61 -27.15 -13.36
N MET A 104 -7.59 -27.71 -12.70
CA MET A 104 -6.18 -27.60 -13.07
C MET A 104 -5.49 -28.97 -12.93
N GLU A 105 -4.62 -29.33 -13.89
CA GLU A 105 -3.83 -30.57 -13.76
C GLU A 105 -2.75 -30.45 -12.67
N GLU A 106 -2.47 -31.55 -12.00
CA GLU A 106 -1.34 -31.67 -11.08
C GLU A 106 -0.01 -31.29 -11.78
N GLY A 107 0.85 -30.56 -11.05
CA GLY A 107 2.15 -30.08 -11.53
C GLY A 107 2.10 -28.78 -12.30
N ARG A 108 0.92 -28.18 -12.50
CA ARG A 108 0.78 -26.84 -13.06
C ARG A 108 1.00 -25.76 -12.02
N VAL A 109 1.32 -24.57 -12.50
CA VAL A 109 1.46 -23.37 -11.69
C VAL A 109 0.38 -22.39 -12.10
N LEU A 110 -0.38 -21.91 -11.14
CA LEU A 110 -1.30 -20.78 -11.29
C LEU A 110 -0.53 -19.49 -10.96
N LEU A 111 -0.63 -18.51 -11.86
CA LEU A 111 -0.19 -17.15 -11.62
C LEU A 111 -1.41 -16.25 -11.72
N ASP A 112 -1.71 -15.51 -10.66
CA ASP A 112 -2.84 -14.59 -10.59
C ASP A 112 -2.49 -13.43 -9.62
N SER A 113 -3.45 -12.58 -9.30
CA SER A 113 -3.22 -11.44 -8.40
C SER A 113 -4.49 -11.03 -7.68
N PHE A 114 -4.29 -10.38 -6.53
CA PHE A 114 -5.29 -9.62 -5.81
C PHE A 114 -4.91 -8.14 -5.84
N THR A 115 -5.89 -7.26 -5.93
CA THR A 115 -5.65 -5.81 -5.82
C THR A 115 -6.33 -5.27 -4.58
N VAL A 116 -5.56 -4.59 -3.75
CA VAL A 116 -6.04 -3.87 -2.58
C VAL A 116 -6.04 -2.37 -2.87
N HIS A 117 -7.12 -1.69 -2.49
CA HIS A 117 -7.26 -0.24 -2.56
C HIS A 117 -7.32 0.32 -1.15
N ASN A 118 -6.44 1.24 -0.81
CA ASN A 118 -6.50 1.96 0.46
C ASN A 118 -7.56 3.07 0.37
N THR A 119 -8.74 2.81 0.91
CA THR A 119 -9.87 3.75 0.93
C THR A 119 -9.93 4.57 2.22
N GLY A 120 -9.01 4.33 3.14
CA GLY A 120 -8.91 5.06 4.40
C GLY A 120 -8.04 6.30 4.33
N SER A 121 -7.78 6.91 5.49
CA SER A 121 -7.01 8.14 5.64
C SER A 121 -5.56 7.92 6.14
N ALA A 122 -5.20 6.68 6.49
CA ALA A 122 -3.87 6.31 6.94
C ALA A 122 -3.21 5.33 5.96
N PRO A 123 -1.86 5.21 5.94
CA PRO A 123 -1.17 4.22 5.12
C PRO A 123 -1.61 2.79 5.46
N TYR A 124 -1.84 1.96 4.44
CA TYR A 124 -2.09 0.53 4.61
C TYR A 124 -0.76 -0.22 4.63
N ILE A 125 -0.57 -1.04 5.66
CA ILE A 125 0.70 -1.69 5.95
C ILE A 125 0.44 -3.17 6.18
N VAL A 126 1.13 -4.01 5.40
CA VAL A 126 1.16 -5.45 5.61
C VAL A 126 2.39 -5.80 6.46
N HIS A 127 2.15 -6.26 7.68
CA HIS A 127 3.23 -6.62 8.63
C HIS A 127 3.81 -8.00 8.34
N ASP A 128 2.93 -8.96 8.06
CA ASP A 128 3.31 -10.36 7.83
C ASP A 128 2.33 -11.03 6.86
N ILE A 129 2.80 -12.05 6.15
CA ILE A 129 1.99 -12.87 5.25
C ILE A 129 2.26 -14.32 5.59
N ARG A 130 1.19 -15.08 5.82
CA ARG A 130 1.27 -16.54 6.03
C ARG A 130 0.40 -17.26 5.04
N THR A 131 0.93 -18.31 4.48
CA THR A 131 0.23 -19.21 3.56
C THR A 131 -0.02 -20.55 4.20
N ALA A 132 -1.12 -21.20 3.84
CA ALA A 132 -1.49 -22.51 4.39
C ALA A 132 -0.52 -23.63 3.99
N CYS A 133 0.29 -23.43 2.95
CA CYS A 133 1.29 -24.39 2.47
C CYS A 133 2.42 -23.65 1.71
N ASP A 134 3.57 -24.31 1.59
CA ASP A 134 4.70 -23.84 0.76
C ASP A 134 4.38 -23.84 -0.75
N CYS A 135 3.19 -24.28 -1.12
CA CYS A 135 2.69 -24.30 -2.48
C CYS A 135 2.18 -22.93 -2.95
N THR A 136 2.01 -21.98 -2.05
CA THR A 136 1.54 -20.62 -2.36
C THR A 136 2.61 -19.62 -1.96
N LEU A 137 2.98 -18.75 -2.89
CA LEU A 137 3.91 -17.64 -2.67
C LEU A 137 3.19 -16.33 -2.96
N LEU A 138 3.26 -15.42 -2.02
CA LEU A 138 2.84 -14.03 -2.17
C LEU A 138 3.95 -13.14 -1.63
N GLN A 139 4.43 -12.23 -2.46
CA GLN A 139 5.49 -11.32 -2.04
C GLN A 139 4.92 -10.23 -1.13
N LYS A 140 5.53 -10.07 0.05
CA LYS A 140 5.17 -8.97 0.96
C LYS A 140 5.51 -7.63 0.32
N PRO A 141 4.62 -6.62 0.39
CA PRO A 141 4.92 -5.27 -0.06
C PRO A 141 6.08 -4.66 0.72
N GLU A 142 6.99 -4.01 0.02
CA GLU A 142 8.11 -3.30 0.64
C GLU A 142 7.67 -1.98 1.26
N PHE A 143 6.68 -1.34 0.64
CA PHE A 143 6.21 -0.02 1.03
C PHE A 143 4.74 -0.02 1.42
N PRO A 144 4.32 0.90 2.30
CA PRO A 144 2.92 1.15 2.59
C PRO A 144 2.16 1.60 1.35
N VAL A 145 0.88 1.23 1.28
CA VAL A 145 -0.06 1.76 0.28
C VAL A 145 -0.70 3.01 0.86
N LEU A 146 -0.41 4.18 0.28
CA LEU A 146 -0.90 5.44 0.80
C LEU A 146 -2.41 5.61 0.55
N PRO A 147 -3.10 6.53 1.27
CA PRO A 147 -4.50 6.84 1.05
C PRO A 147 -4.81 7.14 -0.41
N GLY A 148 -5.83 6.45 -0.96
CA GLY A 148 -6.24 6.56 -2.37
C GLY A 148 -5.41 5.74 -3.35
N GLU A 149 -4.34 5.09 -2.91
CA GLU A 149 -3.52 4.23 -3.77
C GLU A 149 -4.01 2.78 -3.78
N SER A 150 -3.48 2.04 -4.74
CA SER A 150 -3.74 0.62 -4.94
C SER A 150 -2.45 -0.16 -5.05
N LEU A 151 -2.49 -1.40 -4.59
CA LEU A 151 -1.38 -2.33 -4.71
C LEU A 151 -1.88 -3.66 -5.27
N THR A 152 -1.19 -4.18 -6.28
CA THR A 152 -1.43 -5.51 -6.83
C THR A 152 -0.47 -6.51 -6.20
N LEU A 153 -1.02 -7.49 -5.50
CA LEU A 153 -0.30 -8.60 -4.87
C LEU A 153 -0.34 -9.81 -5.81
N ARG A 154 0.80 -10.15 -6.40
CA ARG A 154 0.92 -11.33 -7.27
C ARG A 154 1.00 -12.60 -6.43
N VAL A 155 0.24 -13.63 -6.81
CA VAL A 155 0.22 -14.93 -6.18
C VAL A 155 0.69 -16.01 -7.15
N GLU A 156 1.53 -16.89 -6.67
CA GLU A 156 1.93 -18.11 -7.36
C GLU A 156 1.45 -19.32 -6.54
N PHE A 157 0.70 -20.22 -7.18
CA PHE A 157 0.25 -21.45 -6.55
C PHE A 157 0.69 -22.65 -7.35
N LYS A 158 1.37 -23.59 -6.69
CA LYS A 158 1.92 -24.83 -7.26
C LYS A 158 1.05 -26.01 -6.93
N SER A 159 0.51 -26.70 -7.94
CA SER A 159 -0.37 -27.86 -7.75
C SER A 159 0.38 -29.20 -7.60
N LYS A 160 1.70 -29.20 -7.62
CA LYS A 160 2.50 -30.43 -7.51
C LYS A 160 2.22 -31.17 -6.20
N GLY A 161 1.91 -32.47 -6.30
CA GLY A 161 1.59 -33.31 -5.17
C GLY A 161 0.20 -33.10 -4.55
N LYS A 162 -0.70 -32.40 -5.27
CA LYS A 162 -2.07 -32.12 -4.84
C LYS A 162 -3.07 -32.83 -5.74
N ALA A 163 -4.24 -33.18 -5.18
CA ALA A 163 -5.34 -33.77 -5.93
C ALA A 163 -6.69 -33.48 -5.25
N GLY A 164 -7.75 -33.41 -6.05
CA GLY A 164 -9.11 -33.16 -5.57
C GLY A 164 -9.42 -31.70 -5.29
N GLU A 165 -10.50 -31.47 -4.56
CA GLU A 165 -10.90 -30.12 -4.15
C GLU A 165 -9.79 -29.49 -3.29
N THR A 166 -9.47 -28.27 -3.60
CA THR A 166 -8.35 -27.55 -3.00
C THR A 166 -8.78 -26.16 -2.61
N GLU A 167 -8.52 -25.83 -1.35
CA GLU A 167 -8.63 -24.47 -0.80
C GLU A 167 -7.28 -24.12 -0.18
N ALA A 168 -6.70 -23.01 -0.61
CA ALA A 168 -5.46 -22.47 -0.07
C ALA A 168 -5.68 -21.04 0.45
N GLY A 169 -5.56 -20.89 1.77
CA GLY A 169 -5.69 -19.59 2.44
C GLY A 169 -4.37 -18.83 2.49
N ILE A 170 -4.44 -17.54 2.30
CA ILE A 170 -3.35 -16.56 2.47
C ILE A 170 -3.80 -15.58 3.55
N VAL A 171 -3.10 -15.54 4.67
CA VAL A 171 -3.40 -14.64 5.78
C VAL A 171 -2.46 -13.46 5.74
N LEU A 172 -3.00 -12.26 5.59
CA LEU A 172 -2.26 -11.01 5.70
C LEU A 172 -2.51 -10.42 7.09
N PHE A 173 -1.43 -10.14 7.81
CA PHE A 173 -1.46 -9.39 9.05
C PHE A 173 -1.17 -7.93 8.72
N ASP A 174 -2.14 -7.05 8.98
CA ASP A 174 -2.09 -5.65 8.53
C ASP A 174 -2.83 -4.71 9.50
N ASN A 175 -2.82 -3.42 9.21
CA ASN A 175 -3.46 -2.40 10.04
C ASN A 175 -4.89 -2.03 9.61
N SER A 176 -5.53 -2.77 8.70
CA SER A 176 -6.87 -2.42 8.21
C SER A 176 -7.99 -3.08 9.01
N SER A 177 -7.84 -4.33 9.39
CA SER A 177 -8.87 -5.10 10.07
C SER A 177 -8.86 -4.86 11.59
N PRO A 178 -10.02 -4.86 12.26
CA PRO A 178 -10.08 -4.90 13.72
C PRO A 178 -9.33 -6.08 14.32
N ASN A 179 -9.26 -7.19 13.61
CA ASN A 179 -8.52 -8.41 14.00
C ASN A 179 -7.07 -8.39 13.50
N ALA A 180 -6.60 -7.30 12.90
CA ALA A 180 -5.28 -7.12 12.31
C ALA A 180 -4.92 -8.21 11.26
N ARG A 181 -5.91 -8.72 10.54
CA ARG A 181 -5.72 -9.73 9.48
C ARG A 181 -6.81 -9.70 8.42
N ASN A 182 -6.42 -9.91 7.18
CA ASN A 182 -7.28 -10.26 6.05
C ASN A 182 -6.94 -11.66 5.57
N ILE A 183 -7.91 -12.36 5.00
CA ILE A 183 -7.71 -13.71 4.46
C ILE A 183 -8.14 -13.70 3.00
N LEU A 184 -7.25 -14.17 2.12
CA LEU A 184 -7.50 -14.36 0.70
C LEU A 184 -7.49 -15.86 0.39
N TYR A 185 -8.26 -16.30 -0.59
CA TYR A 185 -8.42 -17.70 -0.91
C TYR A 185 -8.11 -18.01 -2.37
N LEU A 186 -7.54 -19.21 -2.59
CA LEU A 186 -7.43 -19.85 -3.90
C LEU A 186 -8.25 -21.14 -3.83
N ILE A 187 -9.29 -21.26 -4.66
CA ILE A 187 -10.22 -22.39 -4.61
C ILE A 187 -10.37 -23.01 -6.00
N GLY A 188 -10.30 -24.32 -6.06
CA GLY A 188 -10.51 -25.07 -7.30
C GLY A 188 -10.28 -26.56 -7.14
N THR A 189 -10.23 -27.29 -8.25
CA THR A 189 -10.05 -28.76 -8.26
C THR A 189 -8.77 -29.11 -9.00
N ILE A 190 -7.92 -29.94 -8.38
CA ILE A 190 -6.71 -30.45 -9.02
C ILE A 190 -6.99 -31.86 -9.54
N THR A 191 -6.89 -32.03 -10.84
CA THR A 191 -7.05 -33.32 -11.52
C THR A 191 -5.70 -34.03 -11.66
N PRO A 192 -5.67 -35.36 -11.51
CA PRO A 192 -4.44 -36.13 -11.70
C PRO A 192 -3.86 -35.91 -13.12
N ARG A 193 -2.55 -35.80 -13.21
CA ARG A 193 -1.86 -35.75 -14.48
C ARG A 193 -2.05 -37.09 -15.21
N ARG A 194 -2.61 -37.06 -16.41
CA ARG A 194 -2.65 -38.27 -17.27
C ARG A 194 -1.21 -38.63 -17.65
N ARG A 195 -0.81 -39.85 -17.31
CA ARG A 195 0.47 -40.44 -17.72
C ARG A 195 0.43 -40.83 -19.20
#